data_3c6fd30ea29fc80645dbb44850096f13
#
_entry.id   3c6fd30ea29fc80645dbb44850096f13
#
_cell.length_a   1.000
_cell.length_b   1.000
_cell.length_c   1.000
_cell.angle_alpha   90.00
_cell.angle_beta   90.00
_cell.angle_gamma   90.00
#
_symmetry.space_group_name_H-M   'P 1'
#
loop_
_entity.id
_entity.type
_entity.pdbx_description
1 polymer ?
#
loop_
_entity_poly.entity_id
_entity_poly.type
_entity_poly.pdbx_seq_one_letter_code
_entity_poly.pdbx_strand_id
1 'polypeptide(L)'
;QTMKYGPVPLEAVAEVKTIRALMYFYLVRTFDQVPLKLKATQSDKDIVSIPKSPQEDVLAQIVKDLSEAETAAVVDYGDRALNKGRITKAAVNAIQADVYLWMEKYTEAVAACDKIISTAAFGLVDGADANTWYRTLYVNGNSNESIFELQFDNQNLNPFYTMFNANRKFIASPIVMDEIYTIDLVDPLKADI
;
A
#
# COMPACT_ATOMS: atom_id res chain seq x y z
N GLN A 1 -13.35 29.44 21.21
CA GLN A 1 -11.86 29.34 21.35
C GLN A 1 -11.36 28.49 20.17
N THR A 2 -10.82 29.13 19.14
CA THR A 2 -10.09 28.46 18.08
C THR A 2 -8.79 27.93 18.66
N MET A 3 -8.68 26.60 18.85
CA MET A 3 -7.38 25.98 19.14
C MET A 3 -6.45 26.28 17.96
N LYS A 4 -5.45 27.13 18.18
CA LYS A 4 -4.33 27.29 17.26
C LYS A 4 -3.46 26.03 17.40
N TYR A 5 -3.67 25.05 16.52
CA TYR A 5 -2.69 23.99 16.35
C TYR A 5 -1.39 24.61 15.86
N GLY A 6 -0.28 24.21 16.44
CA GLY A 6 1.06 24.60 15.95
C GLY A 6 1.27 24.16 14.49
N PRO A 7 2.37 24.54 13.84
CA PRO A 7 2.67 24.12 12.49
C PRO A 7 2.71 22.59 12.43
N VAL A 8 2.03 22.00 11.44
CA VAL A 8 2.03 20.54 11.22
C VAL A 8 3.45 20.11 10.87
N PRO A 9 4.03 19.12 11.55
CA PRO A 9 5.34 18.58 11.21
C PRO A 9 5.42 18.14 9.74
N LEU A 10 6.57 18.38 9.09
CA LEU A 10 6.73 18.07 7.66
C LEU A 10 6.62 16.59 7.38
N GLU A 11 7.09 15.74 8.30
CA GLU A 11 6.95 14.28 8.23
C GLU A 11 5.48 13.84 8.25
N ALA A 12 4.62 14.49 9.04
CA ALA A 12 3.18 14.18 9.03
C ALA A 12 2.53 14.62 7.72
N VAL A 13 2.97 15.73 7.13
CA VAL A 13 2.51 16.14 5.79
C VAL A 13 2.95 15.13 4.74
N ALA A 14 4.17 14.60 4.84
CA ALA A 14 4.68 13.57 3.94
C ALA A 14 3.85 12.29 4.02
N GLU A 15 3.51 11.81 5.23
CA GLU A 15 2.62 10.65 5.40
C GLU A 15 1.25 10.87 4.72
N VAL A 16 0.62 12.00 5.00
CA VAL A 16 -0.72 12.32 4.44
C VAL A 16 -0.68 12.41 2.92
N LYS A 17 0.36 13.05 2.33
CA LYS A 17 0.52 13.12 0.88
C LYS A 17 0.74 11.74 0.26
N THR A 18 1.53 10.90 0.89
CA THR A 18 1.78 9.53 0.42
C THR A 18 0.52 8.69 0.44
N ILE A 19 -0.25 8.74 1.54
CA ILE A 19 -1.53 8.03 1.65
C ILE A 19 -2.52 8.56 0.60
N ARG A 20 -2.61 9.88 0.40
CA ARG A 20 -3.45 10.47 -0.64
C ARG A 20 -3.05 9.98 -2.03
N ALA A 21 -1.77 9.99 -2.34
CA ALA A 21 -1.25 9.48 -3.61
C ALA A 21 -1.60 8.01 -3.82
N LEU A 22 -1.39 7.16 -2.80
CA LEU A 22 -1.74 5.74 -2.84
C LEU A 22 -3.24 5.53 -3.08
N MET A 23 -4.11 6.27 -2.38
CA MET A 23 -5.56 6.14 -2.58
C MET A 23 -5.99 6.59 -3.97
N TYR A 24 -5.46 7.70 -4.48
CA TYR A 24 -5.72 8.13 -5.87
C TYR A 24 -5.19 7.13 -6.89
N PHE A 25 -4.07 6.48 -6.60
CA PHE A 25 -3.52 5.45 -7.48
C PHE A 25 -4.44 4.22 -7.57
N TYR A 26 -5.03 3.79 -6.46
CA TYR A 26 -6.07 2.76 -6.49
C TYR A 26 -7.31 3.21 -7.25
N LEU A 27 -7.77 4.44 -7.02
CA LEU A 27 -8.95 4.98 -7.70
C LEU A 27 -8.74 5.08 -9.21
N VAL A 28 -7.62 5.60 -9.67
CA VAL A 28 -7.35 5.78 -11.11
C VAL A 28 -7.17 4.46 -11.83
N ARG A 29 -6.54 3.46 -11.19
CA ARG A 29 -6.42 2.11 -11.76
C ARG A 29 -7.77 1.39 -11.87
N THR A 30 -8.70 1.69 -10.98
CA THR A 30 -10.01 1.03 -10.95
C THR A 30 -11.04 1.72 -11.83
N PHE A 31 -11.01 3.06 -11.90
CA PHE A 31 -12.09 3.87 -12.49
C PHE A 31 -11.63 4.78 -13.63
N ASP A 32 -10.35 4.76 -13.99
CA ASP A 32 -9.73 5.61 -15.02
C ASP A 32 -9.81 7.11 -14.67
N GLN A 33 -10.96 7.72 -14.80
CA GLN A 33 -11.19 9.13 -14.51
C GLN A 33 -11.90 9.30 -13.18
N VAL A 34 -11.33 10.09 -12.29
CA VAL A 34 -11.86 10.34 -10.94
C VAL A 34 -11.83 11.82 -10.58
N PRO A 35 -12.76 12.30 -9.74
CA PRO A 35 -12.71 13.67 -9.25
C PRO A 35 -11.44 13.91 -8.41
N LEU A 36 -10.64 14.91 -8.78
CA LEU A 36 -9.42 15.26 -8.07
C LEU A 36 -9.74 16.32 -7.01
N LYS A 37 -9.91 15.88 -5.76
CA LYS A 37 -10.18 16.75 -4.62
C LYS A 37 -8.95 16.88 -3.73
N LEU A 38 -8.32 18.04 -3.72
CA LEU A 38 -7.07 18.29 -2.99
C LEU A 38 -7.28 19.06 -1.67
N LYS A 39 -8.49 19.61 -1.46
CA LYS A 39 -8.86 20.32 -0.23
C LYS A 39 -9.84 19.50 0.59
N ALA A 40 -9.63 19.42 1.88
CA ALA A 40 -10.56 18.79 2.80
C ALA A 40 -11.90 19.54 2.83
N THR A 41 -13.00 18.81 3.00
CA THR A 41 -14.30 19.39 3.31
C THR A 41 -14.29 19.81 4.78
N GLN A 42 -14.45 21.09 5.05
CA GLN A 42 -14.47 21.63 6.41
C GLN A 42 -15.89 21.96 6.89
N SER A 43 -16.81 22.14 5.95
CA SER A 43 -18.21 22.45 6.24
C SER A 43 -19.10 21.98 5.10
N ASP A 44 -20.42 21.96 5.35
CA ASP A 44 -21.42 21.62 4.31
C ASP A 44 -21.36 22.55 3.09
N LYS A 45 -20.84 23.77 3.26
CA LYS A 45 -20.65 24.75 2.16
C LYS A 45 -19.53 24.34 1.20
N ASP A 46 -18.66 23.45 1.60
CA ASP A 46 -17.54 22.94 0.79
C ASP A 46 -17.93 21.69 -0.02
N ILE A 47 -19.19 21.24 0.11
CA ILE A 47 -19.74 20.13 -0.64
C ILE A 47 -20.11 20.65 -2.03
N VAL A 48 -19.16 20.55 -2.96
CA VAL A 48 -19.32 20.95 -4.36
C VAL A 48 -19.18 19.72 -5.25
N SER A 49 -19.93 19.71 -6.35
CA SER A 49 -19.75 18.71 -7.40
C SER A 49 -18.44 18.99 -8.13
N ILE A 50 -17.51 18.04 -8.09
CA ILE A 50 -16.22 18.11 -8.78
C ILE A 50 -16.31 17.19 -9.99
N PRO A 51 -16.06 17.69 -11.22
CA PRO A 51 -16.03 16.85 -12.41
C PRO A 51 -14.87 15.84 -12.32
N LYS A 52 -14.98 14.76 -13.10
CA LYS A 52 -13.89 13.81 -13.26
C LYS A 52 -12.69 14.49 -13.94
N SER A 53 -11.51 14.23 -13.44
CA SER A 53 -10.24 14.63 -14.06
C SER A 53 -9.72 13.50 -14.94
N PRO A 54 -9.04 13.80 -16.06
CA PRO A 54 -8.34 12.79 -16.84
C PRO A 54 -7.33 12.00 -16.02
N GLN A 55 -7.09 10.74 -16.40
CA GLN A 55 -6.12 9.87 -15.73
C GLN A 55 -4.74 10.52 -15.61
N GLU A 56 -4.29 11.17 -16.68
CA GLU A 56 -2.98 11.85 -16.73
C GLU A 56 -2.84 12.95 -15.67
N ASP A 57 -3.89 13.75 -15.43
CA ASP A 57 -3.89 14.81 -14.42
C ASP A 57 -3.83 14.22 -12.99
N VAL A 58 -4.55 13.12 -12.77
CA VAL A 58 -4.53 12.40 -11.49
C VAL A 58 -3.15 11.80 -11.24
N LEU A 59 -2.56 11.15 -12.24
CA LEU A 59 -1.22 10.58 -12.15
C LEU A 59 -0.15 11.66 -11.95
N ALA A 60 -0.25 12.80 -12.60
CA ALA A 60 0.63 13.94 -12.39
C ALA A 60 0.58 14.45 -10.94
N GLN A 61 -0.64 14.52 -10.36
CA GLN A 61 -0.79 14.90 -8.95
C GLN A 61 -0.23 13.85 -8.00
N ILE A 62 -0.39 12.55 -8.31
CA ILE A 62 0.19 11.45 -7.53
C ILE A 62 1.71 11.56 -7.50
N VAL A 63 2.35 11.73 -8.66
CA VAL A 63 3.80 11.91 -8.77
C VAL A 63 4.27 13.13 -7.99
N LYS A 64 3.54 14.25 -8.08
CA LYS A 64 3.85 15.46 -7.32
C LYS A 64 3.79 15.21 -5.81
N ASP A 65 2.71 14.59 -5.32
CA ASP A 65 2.55 14.29 -3.89
C ASP A 65 3.67 13.40 -3.37
N LEU A 66 4.03 12.34 -4.11
CA LEU A 66 5.10 11.43 -3.74
C LEU A 66 6.47 12.09 -3.78
N SER A 67 6.74 12.94 -4.76
CA SER A 67 8.00 13.70 -4.87
C SER A 67 8.18 14.66 -3.68
N GLU A 68 7.13 15.37 -3.31
CA GLU A 68 7.13 16.27 -2.15
C GLU A 68 7.25 15.48 -0.84
N ALA A 69 6.56 14.34 -0.73
CA ALA A 69 6.62 13.47 0.44
C ALA A 69 8.02 12.87 0.64
N GLU A 70 8.70 12.46 -0.42
CA GLU A 70 10.05 11.85 -0.35
C GLU A 70 11.05 12.75 0.36
N THR A 71 10.93 14.07 0.20
CA THR A 71 11.88 15.03 0.78
C THR A 71 11.79 15.12 2.30
N ALA A 72 10.60 14.86 2.88
CA ALA A 72 10.32 15.04 4.30
C ALA A 72 9.94 13.74 5.02
N ALA A 73 9.82 12.63 4.29
CA ALA A 73 9.48 11.33 4.88
C ALA A 73 10.59 10.84 5.81
N VAL A 74 10.18 10.30 6.96
CA VAL A 74 11.07 9.69 7.95
C VAL A 74 11.77 8.48 7.34
N VAL A 75 13.07 8.36 7.57
CA VAL A 75 13.85 7.21 7.11
C VAL A 75 13.65 6.02 8.05
N ASP A 76 13.70 6.28 9.36
CA ASP A 76 13.62 5.27 10.41
C ASP A 76 12.95 5.87 11.65
N TYR A 77 11.87 5.24 12.12
CA TYR A 77 11.16 5.60 13.36
C TYR A 77 11.81 5.00 14.62
N GLY A 78 12.89 4.23 14.47
CA GLY A 78 13.58 3.58 15.58
C GLY A 78 12.88 2.32 16.14
N ASP A 79 11.76 1.90 15.55
CA ASP A 79 11.01 0.71 15.91
C ASP A 79 10.55 -0.03 14.66
N ARG A 80 10.68 -1.38 14.68
CA ARG A 80 10.38 -2.21 13.52
C ARG A 80 8.90 -2.17 13.11
N ALA A 81 8.00 -2.24 14.08
CA ALA A 81 6.56 -2.22 13.78
C ALA A 81 6.13 -0.85 13.27
N LEU A 82 6.67 0.23 13.85
CA LEU A 82 6.44 1.58 13.34
C LEU A 82 6.99 1.76 11.93
N ASN A 83 8.18 1.23 11.62
CA ASN A 83 8.78 1.30 10.29
C ASN A 83 7.97 0.55 9.22
N LYS A 84 7.24 -0.48 9.61
CA LYS A 84 6.37 -1.24 8.69
C LYS A 84 4.94 -0.73 8.67
N GLY A 85 4.44 -0.20 9.78
CA GLY A 85 3.05 0.29 9.92
C GLY A 85 2.85 1.77 9.60
N ARG A 86 3.93 2.55 9.42
CA ARG A 86 3.89 3.97 9.05
C ARG A 86 4.61 4.23 7.74
N ILE A 87 4.36 5.39 7.15
CA ILE A 87 5.02 5.78 5.90
C ILE A 87 6.46 6.20 6.18
N THR A 88 7.39 5.35 5.76
CA THR A 88 8.81 5.68 5.70
C THR A 88 9.20 6.17 4.31
N LYS A 89 10.41 6.70 4.17
CA LYS A 89 10.97 7.07 2.86
C LYS A 89 11.02 5.87 1.89
N ALA A 90 11.32 4.67 2.39
CA ALA A 90 11.28 3.45 1.60
C ALA A 90 9.86 3.13 1.10
N ALA A 91 8.83 3.35 1.92
CA ALA A 91 7.43 3.19 1.51
C ALA A 91 7.04 4.18 0.39
N VAL A 92 7.47 5.45 0.51
CA VAL A 92 7.27 6.44 -0.56
C VAL A 92 7.92 5.99 -1.87
N ASN A 93 9.17 5.54 -1.81
CA ASN A 93 9.92 5.10 -3.00
C ASN A 93 9.31 3.82 -3.61
N ALA A 94 8.78 2.90 -2.80
CA ALA A 94 8.09 1.71 -3.31
C ALA A 94 6.81 2.07 -4.07
N ILE A 95 6.02 3.01 -3.53
CA ILE A 95 4.82 3.50 -4.22
C ILE A 95 5.20 4.27 -5.49
N GLN A 96 6.28 5.06 -5.48
CA GLN A 96 6.79 5.72 -6.69
C GLN A 96 7.16 4.70 -7.77
N ALA A 97 7.81 3.60 -7.40
CA ALA A 97 8.19 2.56 -8.35
C ALA A 97 6.95 1.95 -9.04
N ASP A 98 5.90 1.61 -8.26
CA ASP A 98 4.64 1.06 -8.79
C ASP A 98 3.92 2.09 -9.70
N VAL A 99 3.86 3.36 -9.28
CA VAL A 99 3.25 4.45 -10.08
C VAL A 99 4.02 4.66 -11.40
N TYR A 100 5.34 4.72 -11.35
CA TYR A 100 6.15 4.90 -12.56
C TYR A 100 6.06 3.69 -13.50
N LEU A 101 6.00 2.48 -12.94
CA LEU A 101 5.80 1.26 -13.73
C LEU A 101 4.44 1.30 -14.44
N TRP A 102 3.37 1.69 -13.76
CA TRP A 102 2.04 1.89 -14.34
C TRP A 102 2.03 2.95 -15.46
N MET A 103 2.83 3.99 -15.30
CA MET A 103 2.97 5.06 -16.29
C MET A 103 3.94 4.70 -17.44
N GLU A 104 4.47 3.48 -17.51
CA GLU A 104 5.49 3.02 -18.45
C GLU A 104 6.80 3.84 -18.39
N LYS A 105 7.06 4.52 -17.28
CA LYS A 105 8.29 5.27 -17.00
C LYS A 105 9.32 4.36 -16.34
N TYR A 106 9.85 3.44 -17.13
CA TYR A 106 10.70 2.35 -16.62
C TYR A 106 12.01 2.83 -16.00
N THR A 107 12.60 3.89 -16.52
CA THR A 107 13.85 4.47 -15.97
C THR A 107 13.61 5.03 -14.57
N GLU A 108 12.52 5.76 -14.37
CA GLU A 108 12.14 6.31 -13.08
C GLU A 108 11.71 5.21 -12.09
N ALA A 109 11.06 4.17 -12.59
CA ALA A 109 10.69 3.00 -11.77
C ALA A 109 11.93 2.28 -11.23
N VAL A 110 12.93 2.02 -12.10
CA VAL A 110 14.23 1.43 -11.70
C VAL A 110 14.92 2.32 -10.68
N ALA A 111 15.02 3.63 -10.94
CA ALA A 111 15.65 4.56 -10.01
C ALA A 111 14.97 4.59 -8.62
N ALA A 112 13.64 4.46 -8.57
CA ALA A 112 12.90 4.37 -7.31
C ALA A 112 13.18 3.05 -6.57
N CYS A 113 13.28 1.93 -7.28
CA CYS A 113 13.68 0.64 -6.71
C CYS A 113 15.11 0.69 -6.15
N ASP A 114 16.05 1.26 -6.90
CA ASP A 114 17.47 1.36 -6.53
C ASP A 114 17.66 2.16 -5.23
N LYS A 115 16.83 3.18 -4.98
CA LYS A 115 16.84 3.92 -3.71
C LYS A 115 16.55 3.02 -2.51
N ILE A 116 15.73 1.98 -2.67
CA ILE A 116 15.39 1.04 -1.60
C ILE A 116 16.48 -0.01 -1.47
N ILE A 117 16.87 -0.63 -2.59
CA ILE A 117 17.85 -1.72 -2.63
C ILE A 117 19.20 -1.27 -2.08
N SER A 118 19.64 -0.07 -2.43
CA SER A 118 20.91 0.49 -1.98
C SER A 118 21.00 0.72 -0.48
N THR A 119 19.87 0.76 0.24
CA THR A 119 19.90 0.92 1.71
C THR A 119 20.33 -0.34 2.43
N ALA A 120 20.25 -1.52 1.81
CA ALA A 120 20.44 -2.84 2.42
C ALA A 120 19.58 -3.08 3.69
N ALA A 121 18.52 -2.27 3.88
CA ALA A 121 17.63 -2.36 5.04
C ALA A 121 16.54 -3.43 4.88
N PHE A 122 16.39 -3.95 3.67
CA PHE A 122 15.40 -4.95 3.29
C PHE A 122 16.09 -6.14 2.65
N GLY A 123 15.46 -7.30 2.71
CA GLY A 123 15.97 -8.52 2.07
C GLY A 123 14.89 -9.57 1.99
N LEU A 124 15.04 -10.48 1.04
CA LEU A 124 14.07 -11.56 0.85
C LEU A 124 14.10 -12.54 2.03
N VAL A 125 12.94 -13.05 2.38
CA VAL A 125 12.79 -14.14 3.35
C VAL A 125 13.17 -15.44 2.66
N ASP A 126 13.91 -16.31 3.37
CA ASP A 126 14.30 -17.61 2.84
C ASP A 126 13.05 -18.46 2.54
N GLY A 127 12.91 -18.88 1.30
CA GLY A 127 11.81 -19.70 0.80
C GLY A 127 12.10 -21.21 0.83
N ALA A 128 13.20 -21.65 1.42
CA ALA A 128 13.56 -23.09 1.46
C ALA A 128 12.53 -23.95 2.21
N ASP A 129 11.87 -23.37 3.22
CA ASP A 129 10.72 -23.97 3.90
C ASP A 129 9.47 -23.10 3.69
N ALA A 130 8.52 -23.58 2.89
CA ALA A 130 7.31 -22.87 2.54
C ALA A 130 6.46 -22.46 3.75
N ASN A 131 6.38 -23.31 4.79
CA ASN A 131 5.63 -22.99 6.01
C ASN A 131 6.26 -21.84 6.78
N THR A 132 7.57 -21.86 6.96
CA THR A 132 8.32 -20.79 7.64
C THR A 132 8.24 -19.50 6.83
N TRP A 133 8.43 -19.57 5.52
CA TRP A 133 8.31 -18.43 4.61
C TRP A 133 6.93 -17.79 4.70
N TYR A 134 5.85 -18.57 4.52
CA TYR A 134 4.48 -18.09 4.59
C TYR A 134 4.15 -17.45 5.95
N ARG A 135 4.51 -18.13 7.05
CA ARG A 135 4.26 -17.60 8.39
C ARG A 135 5.00 -16.31 8.65
N THR A 136 6.25 -16.19 8.19
CA THR A 136 7.06 -14.99 8.36
C THR A 136 6.47 -13.80 7.63
N LEU A 137 5.99 -13.98 6.40
CA LEU A 137 5.42 -12.91 5.59
C LEU A 137 3.99 -12.54 6.02
N TYR A 138 3.11 -13.53 6.18
CA TYR A 138 1.67 -13.28 6.25
C TYR A 138 1.04 -13.48 7.63
N VAL A 139 1.68 -14.22 8.53
CA VAL A 139 1.14 -14.49 9.86
C VAL A 139 1.82 -13.63 10.93
N ASN A 140 3.15 -13.60 10.93
CA ASN A 140 3.91 -12.85 11.95
C ASN A 140 3.94 -11.35 11.65
N GLY A 141 3.93 -10.97 10.36
CA GLY A 141 4.07 -9.61 9.90
C GLY A 141 5.44 -8.99 10.21
N ASN A 142 5.63 -7.75 9.78
CA ASN A 142 6.86 -6.97 10.02
C ASN A 142 8.13 -7.69 9.56
N SER A 143 8.05 -8.49 8.48
CA SER A 143 9.19 -9.24 7.97
C SER A 143 10.29 -8.32 7.43
N ASN A 144 11.50 -8.87 7.17
CA ASN A 144 12.57 -8.09 6.54
C ASN A 144 12.28 -7.76 5.06
N GLU A 145 11.44 -8.55 4.42
CA GLU A 145 10.99 -8.33 3.03
C GLU A 145 9.93 -7.23 2.93
N SER A 146 9.16 -7.04 3.97
CA SER A 146 8.05 -6.08 3.99
C SER A 146 8.56 -4.64 4.08
N ILE A 147 8.03 -3.74 3.25
CA ILE A 147 8.34 -2.31 3.25
C ILE A 147 7.28 -1.53 4.01
N PHE A 148 6.01 -1.80 3.70
CA PHE A 148 4.85 -1.18 4.36
C PHE A 148 3.72 -2.20 4.48
N GLU A 149 3.10 -2.27 5.65
CA GLU A 149 2.02 -3.20 5.96
C GLU A 149 0.84 -2.48 6.60
N LEU A 150 -0.37 -2.88 6.22
CA LEU A 150 -1.56 -2.57 7.01
C LEU A 150 -1.63 -3.55 8.17
N GLN A 151 -1.35 -3.05 9.36
CA GLN A 151 -1.27 -3.89 10.56
C GLN A 151 -2.65 -4.08 11.18
N PHE A 152 -2.96 -5.31 11.51
CA PHE A 152 -4.20 -5.72 12.17
C PHE A 152 -3.88 -6.43 13.49
N ASP A 153 -4.77 -6.30 14.45
CA ASP A 153 -4.70 -6.96 15.76
C ASP A 153 -6.09 -7.38 16.24
N ASN A 154 -6.18 -7.86 17.48
CA ASN A 154 -7.45 -8.29 18.06
C ASN A 154 -8.46 -7.16 18.28
N GLN A 155 -8.04 -5.91 18.28
CA GLN A 155 -8.89 -4.72 18.42
C GLN A 155 -9.25 -4.12 17.05
N ASN A 156 -8.34 -4.26 16.08
CA ASN A 156 -8.49 -3.76 14.72
C ASN A 156 -8.43 -4.93 13.75
N LEU A 157 -9.55 -5.62 13.60
CA LEU A 157 -9.67 -6.81 12.77
C LEU A 157 -9.61 -6.48 11.28
N ASN A 158 -8.96 -7.35 10.51
CA ASN A 158 -8.96 -7.26 9.05
C ASN A 158 -10.38 -7.48 8.50
N PRO A 159 -10.99 -6.50 7.81
CA PRO A 159 -12.33 -6.65 7.22
C PRO A 159 -12.45 -7.84 6.26
N PHE A 160 -11.36 -8.25 5.60
CA PHE A 160 -11.37 -9.43 4.73
C PHE A 160 -11.71 -10.71 5.47
N TYR A 161 -11.30 -10.86 6.74
CA TYR A 161 -11.72 -12.00 7.54
C TYR A 161 -13.25 -12.11 7.63
N THR A 162 -13.92 -10.98 7.84
CA THR A 162 -15.39 -10.96 7.88
C THR A 162 -16.00 -11.28 6.52
N MET A 163 -15.41 -10.78 5.42
CA MET A 163 -15.95 -10.95 4.07
C MET A 163 -15.77 -12.39 3.55
N PHE A 164 -14.65 -13.04 3.84
CA PHE A 164 -14.29 -14.34 3.28
C PHE A 164 -14.52 -15.51 4.26
N ASN A 165 -14.52 -15.27 5.56
CA ASN A 165 -14.64 -16.31 6.57
C ASN A 165 -15.94 -16.17 7.41
N ALA A 166 -16.07 -15.13 8.24
CA ALA A 166 -17.16 -15.03 9.19
C ALA A 166 -18.54 -14.88 8.53
N ASN A 167 -18.69 -14.02 7.53
CA ASN A 167 -19.95 -13.78 6.82
C ASN A 167 -19.95 -14.30 5.37
N ARG A 168 -18.89 -14.89 4.90
CA ARG A 168 -18.71 -15.51 3.57
C ARG A 168 -19.47 -14.82 2.44
N LYS A 169 -19.28 -13.51 2.29
CA LYS A 169 -19.89 -12.75 1.18
C LYS A 169 -19.27 -13.11 -0.17
N PHE A 170 -18.02 -13.57 -0.14
CA PHE A 170 -17.25 -13.99 -1.30
C PHE A 170 -16.69 -15.38 -1.03
N ILE A 171 -16.75 -16.23 -2.04
CA ILE A 171 -16.14 -17.55 -2.07
C ILE A 171 -15.33 -17.67 -3.36
N ALA A 172 -14.33 -18.53 -3.35
CA ALA A 172 -13.61 -18.87 -4.59
C ALA A 172 -14.56 -19.50 -5.61
N SER A 173 -14.40 -19.13 -6.87
CA SER A 173 -15.13 -19.79 -7.96
C SER A 173 -14.78 -21.28 -8.00
N PRO A 174 -15.74 -22.20 -8.25
CA PRO A 174 -15.43 -23.60 -8.47
C PRO A 174 -14.36 -23.82 -9.56
N ILE A 175 -14.40 -23.03 -10.64
CA ILE A 175 -13.40 -23.09 -11.72
C ILE A 175 -11.99 -22.79 -11.19
N VAL A 176 -11.84 -21.79 -10.32
CA VAL A 176 -10.54 -21.46 -9.71
C VAL A 176 -10.04 -22.62 -8.84
N MET A 177 -10.94 -23.21 -8.07
CA MET A 177 -10.57 -24.36 -7.20
C MET A 177 -10.22 -25.61 -7.99
N ASP A 178 -10.94 -25.87 -9.08
CA ASP A 178 -10.76 -27.09 -9.88
C ASP A 178 -9.60 -26.97 -10.88
N GLU A 179 -9.36 -25.79 -11.45
CA GLU A 179 -8.38 -25.59 -12.54
C GLU A 179 -7.05 -25.02 -12.09
N ILE A 180 -7.04 -24.18 -11.04
CA ILE A 180 -5.83 -23.49 -10.57
C ILE A 180 -5.24 -24.20 -9.35
N TYR A 181 -6.08 -24.60 -8.40
CA TYR A 181 -5.65 -25.31 -7.20
C TYR A 181 -6.00 -26.80 -7.33
N THR A 182 -5.13 -27.55 -8.02
CA THR A 182 -5.27 -29.00 -8.12
C THR A 182 -5.00 -29.65 -6.77
N ILE A 183 -5.98 -30.38 -6.27
CA ILE A 183 -5.80 -31.21 -5.07
C ILE A 183 -5.05 -32.46 -5.49
N ASP A 184 -3.85 -32.69 -4.95
CA ASP A 184 -3.19 -33.98 -5.05
C ASP A 184 -3.96 -35.00 -4.18
N LEU A 185 -4.73 -35.86 -4.82
CA LEU A 185 -5.53 -36.88 -4.14
C LEU A 185 -4.66 -38.00 -3.51
N VAL A 186 -3.39 -38.11 -3.93
CA VAL A 186 -2.45 -39.11 -3.40
C VAL A 186 -1.71 -38.56 -2.19
N ASP A 187 -1.35 -37.28 -2.20
CA ASP A 187 -0.69 -36.61 -1.11
C ASP A 187 -1.28 -35.19 -0.91
N PRO A 188 -2.35 -35.08 -0.11
CA PRO A 188 -3.01 -33.79 0.13
C PRO A 188 -2.09 -32.70 0.72
N LEU A 189 -0.92 -33.05 1.28
CA LEU A 189 0.07 -32.11 1.79
C LEU A 189 0.90 -31.48 0.67
N LYS A 190 0.85 -32.02 -0.53
CA LYS A 190 1.48 -31.47 -1.75
C LYS A 190 0.51 -30.70 -2.62
N ALA A 191 -0.75 -30.57 -2.21
CA ALA A 191 -1.67 -29.68 -2.90
C ALA A 191 -1.09 -28.28 -2.87
N ASP A 192 -1.03 -27.62 -4.02
CA ASP A 192 -0.67 -26.22 -4.12
C ASP A 192 -1.68 -25.42 -3.29
N ILE A 193 -1.21 -24.89 -2.16
CA ILE A 193 -1.98 -24.03 -1.27
C ILE A 193 -1.60 -22.57 -1.59
#